data_3e850475833460e623c647f1d423f734
#
_entry.id   3e850475833460e623c647f1d423f734
#
_cell.length_a   1.000
_cell.length_b   1.000
_cell.length_c   1.000
_cell.angle_alpha   90.00
_cell.angle_beta   90.00
_cell.angle_gamma   90.00
#
_symmetry.space_group_name_H-M   'P 1'
#
loop_
_entity.id
_entity.type
_entity.pdbx_description
1 polymer ?
#
loop_
_entity_poly.entity_id
_entity_poly.type
_entity_poly.pdbx_seq_one_letter_code
_entity_poly.pdbx_strand_id
1 'polypeptide(L)'
;ADIKGPLDKPVIDGILTMDKLDITTLVFTDVKGQVHYEKGILDISDVTAGVFGGSMKGQGHVNLDNKSYTADIVGTGLQGSIAAHDLFLRSDVDLNLHMEENRTAGTKAIYGDFQAGPGRYHGLPFRGISGSFAQDGKNLHFQDVVVSMFFGDVSTNALSIVDGKVHMGTIHVDYKDGSHSHHKGPGSN
;
A
#
# COMPACT_ATOMS: atom_id res chain seq x y z
N ALA A 1 5.38 -24.90 -16.85
CA ALA A 1 6.61 -24.13 -17.05
C ALA A 1 7.38 -24.69 -18.24
N ASP A 2 7.92 -23.83 -19.07
CA ASP A 2 8.81 -24.17 -20.17
C ASP A 2 10.24 -23.83 -19.76
N ILE A 3 11.17 -24.78 -19.93
CA ILE A 3 12.59 -24.60 -19.63
C ILE A 3 13.34 -24.64 -20.97
N LYS A 4 14.11 -23.61 -21.23
CA LYS A 4 14.91 -23.41 -22.46
C LYS A 4 16.35 -23.06 -22.12
N GLY A 5 17.24 -23.31 -23.06
CA GLY A 5 18.67 -22.98 -22.93
C GLY A 5 19.53 -24.09 -22.34
N PRO A 6 20.85 -23.88 -22.24
CA PRO A 6 21.77 -24.83 -21.63
C PRO A 6 21.52 -24.93 -20.12
N LEU A 7 21.81 -26.08 -19.52
CA LEU A 7 21.54 -26.37 -18.10
C LEU A 7 22.25 -25.44 -17.10
N ASP A 8 23.34 -24.80 -17.51
CA ASP A 8 24.10 -23.82 -16.73
C ASP A 8 23.55 -22.38 -16.86
N LYS A 9 22.64 -22.14 -17.81
CA LYS A 9 21.97 -20.86 -18.03
C LYS A 9 20.51 -21.06 -18.45
N PRO A 10 19.67 -21.62 -17.59
CA PRO A 10 18.28 -21.89 -17.93
C PRO A 10 17.49 -20.57 -18.10
N VAL A 11 16.59 -20.56 -19.05
CA VAL A 11 15.48 -19.61 -19.16
C VAL A 11 14.21 -20.37 -18.81
N ILE A 12 13.44 -19.87 -17.85
CA ILE A 12 12.23 -20.51 -17.37
C ILE A 12 11.05 -19.55 -17.54
N ASP A 13 10.09 -19.94 -18.33
CA ASP A 13 8.78 -19.29 -18.42
C ASP A 13 7.73 -20.15 -17.73
N GLY A 14 6.88 -19.52 -16.91
CA GLY A 14 5.89 -20.25 -16.15
C GLY A 14 4.66 -19.43 -15.81
N ILE A 15 3.60 -20.14 -15.42
CA ILE A 15 2.39 -19.59 -14.85
C ILE A 15 2.39 -19.94 -13.37
N LEU A 16 2.16 -18.96 -12.53
CA LEU A 16 1.90 -19.10 -11.10
C LEU A 16 0.39 -19.22 -10.90
N THR A 17 -0.04 -20.25 -10.20
CA THR A 17 -1.43 -20.40 -9.78
C THR A 17 -1.47 -21.04 -8.39
N MET A 18 -2.13 -20.38 -7.44
CA MET A 18 -2.33 -20.86 -6.09
C MET A 18 -3.72 -20.47 -5.59
N ASP A 19 -4.44 -21.40 -4.99
CA ASP A 19 -5.75 -21.10 -4.40
C ASP A 19 -5.61 -20.21 -3.16
N LYS A 20 -4.53 -20.40 -2.41
CA LYS A 20 -4.22 -19.65 -1.20
C LYS A 20 -2.72 -19.48 -1.01
N LEU A 21 -2.30 -18.29 -0.60
CA LEU A 21 -0.93 -17.97 -0.22
C LEU A 21 -0.96 -17.17 1.09
N ASP A 22 -0.34 -17.73 2.12
CA ASP A 22 -0.18 -17.07 3.41
C ASP A 22 1.23 -16.47 3.52
N ILE A 23 1.33 -15.16 3.68
CA ILE A 23 2.60 -14.45 3.89
C ILE A 23 2.48 -13.65 5.19
N THR A 24 3.14 -14.10 6.23
CA THR A 24 3.07 -13.52 7.58
C THR A 24 1.61 -13.47 8.09
N THR A 25 1.00 -12.29 8.10
CA THR A 25 -0.39 -12.07 8.52
C THR A 25 -1.34 -11.83 7.34
N LEU A 26 -0.81 -11.82 6.11
CA LEU A 26 -1.56 -11.58 4.89
C LEU A 26 -2.01 -12.91 4.28
N VAL A 27 -3.28 -12.98 3.93
CA VAL A 27 -3.88 -14.12 3.24
C VAL A 27 -4.31 -13.66 1.86
N PHE A 28 -3.69 -14.24 0.84
CA PHE A 28 -4.04 -14.03 -0.56
C PHE A 28 -4.81 -15.23 -1.08
N THR A 29 -5.84 -15.00 -1.87
CA THR A 29 -6.65 -16.03 -2.51
C THR A 29 -6.60 -15.89 -4.02
N ASP A 30 -6.81 -17.00 -4.73
CA ASP A 30 -6.89 -17.01 -6.20
C ASP A 30 -5.70 -16.34 -6.88
N VAL A 31 -4.50 -16.58 -6.36
CA VAL A 31 -3.26 -15.97 -6.87
C VAL A 31 -2.96 -16.51 -8.26
N LYS A 32 -2.81 -15.63 -9.23
CA LYS A 32 -2.38 -15.93 -10.59
C LYS A 32 -1.33 -14.95 -11.02
N GLY A 33 -0.42 -15.36 -11.90
CA GLY A 33 0.61 -14.50 -12.45
C GLY A 33 1.47 -15.24 -13.46
N GLN A 34 2.37 -14.51 -14.07
CA GLN A 34 3.41 -15.04 -14.95
C GLN A 34 4.76 -14.89 -14.29
N VAL A 35 5.65 -15.84 -14.53
CA VAL A 35 7.03 -15.79 -14.04
C VAL A 35 7.99 -16.02 -15.21
N HIS A 36 9.01 -15.19 -15.26
CA HIS A 36 10.13 -15.35 -16.16
C HIS A 36 11.43 -15.31 -15.37
N TYR A 37 12.29 -16.32 -15.57
CA TYR A 37 13.58 -16.37 -14.92
C TYR A 37 14.69 -16.47 -15.97
N GLU A 38 15.65 -15.56 -15.91
CA GLU A 38 16.86 -15.58 -16.70
C GLU A 38 18.04 -14.98 -15.92
N LYS A 39 19.19 -15.65 -15.90
CA LYS A 39 20.48 -15.13 -15.37
C LYS A 39 20.39 -14.57 -13.95
N GLY A 40 19.72 -15.28 -13.04
CA GLY A 40 19.58 -14.86 -11.64
C GLY A 40 18.49 -13.81 -11.40
N ILE A 41 17.80 -13.37 -12.44
CA ILE A 41 16.69 -12.43 -12.37
C ILE A 41 15.36 -13.19 -12.47
N LEU A 42 14.46 -12.91 -11.56
CA LEU A 42 13.08 -13.39 -11.57
C LEU A 42 12.14 -12.21 -11.78
N ASP A 43 11.49 -12.17 -12.93
CA ASP A 43 10.40 -11.25 -13.23
C ASP A 43 9.06 -11.93 -12.94
N ILE A 44 8.22 -11.24 -12.21
CA ILE A 44 6.85 -11.67 -11.89
C ILE A 44 5.92 -10.60 -12.44
N SER A 45 5.02 -10.98 -13.33
CA SER A 45 4.12 -10.06 -14.02
C SER A 45 2.67 -10.54 -13.98
N ASP A 46 1.76 -9.63 -14.29
CA ASP A 46 0.31 -9.89 -14.37
C ASP A 46 -0.25 -10.60 -13.13
N VAL A 47 0.33 -10.31 -11.96
CA VAL A 47 -0.15 -10.88 -10.71
C VAL A 47 -1.54 -10.34 -10.41
N THR A 48 -2.45 -11.25 -10.09
CA THR A 48 -3.78 -10.94 -9.55
C THR A 48 -4.04 -11.81 -8.33
N ALA A 49 -4.67 -11.25 -7.32
CA ALA A 49 -5.07 -12.00 -6.12
C ALA A 49 -6.22 -11.31 -5.39
N GLY A 50 -6.99 -12.06 -4.62
CA GLY A 50 -7.90 -11.53 -3.60
C GLY A 50 -7.13 -11.26 -2.31
N VAL A 51 -7.36 -10.13 -1.67
CA VAL A 51 -6.77 -9.76 -0.37
C VAL A 51 -7.69 -8.76 0.34
N PHE A 52 -7.81 -8.85 1.66
CA PHE A 52 -8.62 -7.93 2.48
C PHE A 52 -10.06 -7.72 1.97
N GLY A 53 -10.68 -8.75 1.39
CA GLY A 53 -12.03 -8.67 0.82
C GLY A 53 -12.15 -7.94 -0.52
N GLY A 54 -11.06 -7.38 -1.03
CA GLY A 54 -10.94 -6.76 -2.34
C GLY A 54 -10.02 -7.56 -3.25
N SER A 55 -9.42 -6.89 -4.22
CA SER A 55 -8.49 -7.47 -5.19
C SER A 55 -7.19 -6.69 -5.27
N MET A 56 -6.13 -7.37 -5.68
CA MET A 56 -4.87 -6.73 -6.01
C MET A 56 -4.37 -7.15 -7.40
N LYS A 57 -3.60 -6.26 -8.00
CA LYS A 57 -2.75 -6.52 -9.15
C LYS A 57 -1.33 -6.10 -8.83
N GLY A 58 -0.35 -6.75 -9.41
CA GLY A 58 1.03 -6.37 -9.16
C GLY A 58 2.02 -6.97 -10.13
N GLN A 59 3.21 -6.46 -10.04
CA GLN A 59 4.39 -6.95 -10.74
C GLN A 59 5.60 -6.81 -9.83
N GLY A 60 6.64 -7.56 -10.08
CA GLY A 60 7.87 -7.51 -9.30
C GLY A 60 9.07 -8.02 -10.06
N HIS A 61 10.22 -7.56 -9.63
CA HIS A 61 11.51 -7.94 -10.16
C HIS A 61 12.43 -8.31 -9.00
N VAL A 62 13.01 -9.49 -9.02
CA VAL A 62 13.86 -10.01 -7.94
C VAL A 62 15.20 -10.44 -8.51
N ASN A 63 16.27 -9.85 -8.03
CA ASN A 63 17.63 -10.35 -8.27
C ASN A 63 17.95 -11.39 -7.20
N LEU A 64 18.02 -12.67 -7.61
CA LEU A 64 18.22 -13.79 -6.69
C LEU A 64 19.66 -13.87 -6.16
N ASP A 65 20.64 -13.26 -6.85
CA ASP A 65 22.04 -13.30 -6.44
C ASP A 65 22.28 -12.41 -5.22
N ASN A 66 21.80 -11.17 -5.27
CA ASN A 66 21.97 -10.19 -4.20
C ASN A 66 20.70 -9.99 -3.34
N LYS A 67 19.59 -10.65 -3.71
CA LYS A 67 18.28 -10.59 -3.04
C LYS A 67 17.64 -9.19 -3.02
N SER A 68 18.05 -8.33 -3.95
CA SER A 68 17.39 -7.05 -4.18
C SER A 68 16.09 -7.26 -4.93
N TYR A 69 15.10 -6.41 -4.68
CA TYR A 69 13.81 -6.51 -5.36
C TYR A 69 13.15 -5.15 -5.56
N THR A 70 12.25 -5.10 -6.55
CA THR A 70 11.24 -4.05 -6.70
C THR A 70 9.88 -4.69 -6.88
N ALA A 71 8.82 -4.04 -6.41
CA ALA A 71 7.45 -4.47 -6.62
C ALA A 71 6.51 -3.28 -6.67
N ASP A 72 5.58 -3.33 -7.62
CA ASP A 72 4.47 -2.39 -7.77
C ASP A 72 3.16 -3.13 -7.58
N ILE A 73 2.30 -2.60 -6.71
CA ILE A 73 1.04 -3.24 -6.32
C ILE A 73 -0.08 -2.20 -6.38
N VAL A 74 -1.18 -2.59 -6.98
CA VAL A 74 -2.45 -1.83 -6.98
C VAL A 74 -3.50 -2.67 -6.28
N GLY A 75 -4.01 -2.18 -5.17
CA GLY A 75 -5.14 -2.75 -4.45
C GLY A 75 -6.42 -1.99 -4.78
N THR A 76 -7.53 -2.71 -4.94
CA THR A 76 -8.83 -2.10 -5.25
C THR A 76 -9.93 -2.72 -4.41
N GLY A 77 -10.78 -1.87 -3.84
CA GLY A 77 -11.92 -2.29 -3.02
C GLY A 77 -11.51 -3.04 -1.76
N LEU A 78 -10.36 -2.73 -1.19
CA LEU A 78 -9.87 -3.36 0.04
C LEU A 78 -10.74 -2.92 1.21
N GLN A 79 -11.24 -3.86 2.02
CA GLN A 79 -12.02 -3.51 3.21
C GLN A 79 -11.13 -2.78 4.23
N GLY A 80 -11.40 -1.50 4.45
CA GLY A 80 -10.58 -0.63 5.29
C GLY A 80 -10.42 -1.14 6.72
N SER A 81 -11.45 -1.75 7.30
CA SER A 81 -11.38 -2.35 8.63
C SER A 81 -10.37 -3.48 8.75
N ILE A 82 -10.16 -4.24 7.68
CA ILE A 82 -9.21 -5.34 7.63
C ILE A 82 -7.83 -4.81 7.25
N ALA A 83 -7.76 -4.01 6.19
CA ALA A 83 -6.50 -3.49 5.66
C ALA A 83 -5.76 -2.56 6.64
N ALA A 84 -6.49 -1.71 7.37
CA ALA A 84 -5.94 -0.82 8.38
C ALA A 84 -5.87 -1.42 9.79
N HIS A 85 -6.31 -2.66 9.99
CA HIS A 85 -6.48 -3.28 11.31
C HIS A 85 -7.30 -2.43 12.29
N ASP A 86 -8.26 -1.66 11.77
CA ASP A 86 -9.12 -0.78 12.55
C ASP A 86 -10.59 -1.09 12.28
N LEU A 87 -11.24 -1.74 13.23
CA LEU A 87 -12.64 -2.16 13.14
C LEU A 87 -13.64 -0.99 13.01
N PHE A 88 -13.23 0.23 13.31
CA PHE A 88 -14.06 1.42 13.22
C PHE A 88 -14.03 2.10 11.86
N LEU A 89 -13.06 1.75 11.00
CA LEU A 89 -12.98 2.23 9.62
C LEU A 89 -13.87 1.37 8.72
N ARG A 90 -14.99 1.90 8.30
CA ARG A 90 -15.94 1.26 7.38
C ARG A 90 -15.92 1.99 6.05
N SER A 91 -15.06 1.57 5.16
CA SER A 91 -14.93 2.06 3.78
C SER A 91 -14.14 1.06 2.98
N ASP A 92 -14.31 1.09 1.68
CA ASP A 92 -13.40 0.43 0.74
C ASP A 92 -12.24 1.37 0.43
N VAL A 93 -11.04 0.81 0.32
CA VAL A 93 -9.79 1.54 0.10
C VAL A 93 -9.13 1.02 -1.17
N ASP A 94 -8.76 1.94 -2.03
CA ASP A 94 -7.85 1.71 -3.13
C ASP A 94 -6.43 2.14 -2.74
N LEU A 95 -5.42 1.41 -3.20
CA LEU A 95 -4.04 1.58 -2.79
C LEU A 95 -3.11 1.39 -3.97
N ASN A 96 -2.17 2.30 -4.17
CA ASN A 96 -0.99 2.09 -4.99
C ASN A 96 0.22 2.00 -4.05
N LEU A 97 1.02 0.95 -4.21
CA LEU A 97 2.16 0.67 -3.35
C LEU A 97 3.38 0.34 -4.19
N HIS A 98 4.47 1.04 -3.95
CA HIS A 98 5.79 0.71 -4.45
C HIS A 98 6.69 0.23 -3.31
N MET A 99 7.41 -0.86 -3.55
CA MET A 99 8.40 -1.41 -2.63
C MET A 99 9.70 -1.67 -3.37
N GLU A 100 10.81 -1.27 -2.79
CA GLU A 100 12.12 -1.65 -3.28
C GLU A 100 13.08 -1.94 -2.12
N GLU A 101 13.98 -2.88 -2.33
CA GLU A 101 15.12 -3.12 -1.47
C GLU A 101 16.36 -3.37 -2.34
N ASN A 102 17.34 -2.49 -2.23
CA ASN A 102 18.66 -2.68 -2.85
C ASN A 102 19.65 -3.10 -1.77
N ARG A 103 19.89 -4.39 -1.66
CA ARG A 103 20.78 -4.94 -0.62
C ARG A 103 22.24 -4.59 -0.84
N THR A 104 22.65 -4.35 -2.08
CA THR A 104 24.01 -3.91 -2.38
C THR A 104 24.28 -2.49 -1.92
N ALA A 105 23.31 -1.60 -2.10
CA ALA A 105 23.36 -0.21 -1.62
C ALA A 105 22.92 -0.06 -0.15
N GLY A 106 22.26 -1.07 0.44
CA GLY A 106 21.68 -1.02 1.78
C GLY A 106 20.48 -0.10 1.89
N THR A 107 19.77 0.15 0.79
CA THR A 107 18.60 1.03 0.76
C THR A 107 17.30 0.23 0.69
N LYS A 108 16.27 0.73 1.35
CA LYS A 108 14.90 0.20 1.31
C LYS A 108 13.93 1.36 1.25
N ALA A 109 12.96 1.27 0.34
CA ALA A 109 11.87 2.22 0.24
C ALA A 109 10.53 1.48 0.12
N ILE A 110 9.53 2.00 0.84
CA ILE A 110 8.13 1.57 0.74
C ILE A 110 7.31 2.86 0.75
N TYR A 111 6.58 3.13 -0.31
CA TYR A 111 5.76 4.32 -0.42
C TYR A 111 4.58 4.08 -1.35
N GLY A 112 3.59 4.96 -1.28
CA GLY A 112 2.43 4.85 -2.11
C GLY A 112 1.41 5.93 -1.85
N ASP A 113 0.25 5.79 -2.44
CA ASP A 113 -0.93 6.61 -2.22
C ASP A 113 -2.14 5.73 -1.94
N PHE A 114 -3.13 6.31 -1.30
CA PHE A 114 -4.37 5.64 -0.97
C PHE A 114 -5.57 6.57 -1.16
N GLN A 115 -6.69 5.97 -1.47
CA GLN A 115 -7.98 6.63 -1.55
C GLN A 115 -9.05 5.73 -0.94
N ALA A 116 -9.81 6.26 0.01
CA ALA A 116 -10.99 5.60 0.53
C ALA A 116 -12.26 6.28 -0.01
N GLY A 117 -13.23 5.49 -0.42
CA GLY A 117 -14.55 5.95 -0.81
C GLY A 117 -15.40 6.44 0.38
N PRO A 118 -16.66 6.77 0.16
CA PRO A 118 -17.56 7.15 1.23
C PRO A 118 -17.64 6.09 2.33
N GLY A 119 -17.63 6.53 3.59
CA GLY A 119 -17.59 5.59 4.70
C GLY A 119 -17.88 6.23 6.04
N ARG A 120 -17.47 5.53 7.09
CA ARG A 120 -17.58 5.99 8.48
C ARG A 120 -16.34 5.63 9.27
N TYR A 121 -15.93 6.53 10.15
CA TYR A 121 -14.91 6.27 11.16
C TYR A 121 -15.46 6.60 12.55
N HIS A 122 -15.47 5.63 13.48
CA HIS A 122 -16.13 5.73 14.78
C HIS A 122 -17.59 6.26 14.69
N GLY A 123 -18.31 5.88 13.63
CA GLY A 123 -19.68 6.34 13.39
C GLY A 123 -19.79 7.70 12.69
N LEU A 124 -18.74 8.49 12.62
CA LEU A 124 -18.70 9.77 11.88
C LEU A 124 -18.64 9.50 10.38
N PRO A 125 -19.57 9.99 9.57
CA PRO A 125 -19.55 9.79 8.13
C PRO A 125 -18.54 10.71 7.45
N PHE A 126 -17.85 10.18 6.46
CA PHE A 126 -17.01 10.94 5.53
C PHE A 126 -17.37 10.60 4.08
N ARG A 127 -16.99 11.44 3.13
CA ARG A 127 -17.22 11.26 1.69
C ARG A 127 -16.04 10.59 1.00
N GLY A 128 -14.85 10.79 1.53
CA GLY A 128 -13.61 10.21 1.04
C GLY A 128 -12.45 10.54 1.96
N ILE A 129 -11.41 9.74 1.84
CA ILE A 129 -10.11 10.00 2.46
C ILE A 129 -9.06 9.75 1.38
N SER A 130 -8.07 10.62 1.27
CA SER A 130 -6.94 10.41 0.37
C SER A 130 -5.65 10.90 1.00
N GLY A 131 -4.52 10.42 0.49
CA GLY A 131 -3.20 10.84 0.92
C GLY A 131 -2.12 9.96 0.33
N SER A 132 -0.88 10.31 0.60
CA SER A 132 0.28 9.48 0.31
C SER A 132 0.95 9.02 1.60
N PHE A 133 1.76 7.98 1.52
CA PHE A 133 2.52 7.47 2.64
C PHE A 133 3.90 6.99 2.21
N ALA A 134 4.82 7.03 3.17
CA ALA A 134 6.12 6.40 3.05
C ALA A 134 6.47 5.73 4.39
N GLN A 135 7.20 4.62 4.32
CA GLN A 135 7.68 3.89 5.49
C GLN A 135 9.18 4.03 5.62
N ASP A 136 9.64 4.42 6.80
CA ASP A 136 11.03 4.43 7.20
C ASP A 136 11.21 3.52 8.44
N GLY A 137 11.82 2.38 8.22
CA GLY A 137 11.94 1.36 9.24
C GLY A 137 10.57 0.87 9.75
N LYS A 138 10.24 1.19 11.01
CA LYS A 138 8.94 0.90 11.63
C LYS A 138 7.99 2.10 11.62
N ASN A 139 8.47 3.26 11.17
CA ASN A 139 7.71 4.50 11.19
C ASN A 139 6.93 4.66 9.89
N LEU A 140 5.70 5.16 9.98
CA LEU A 140 4.87 5.51 8.85
C LEU A 140 4.71 7.04 8.81
N HIS A 141 4.95 7.62 7.65
CA HIS A 141 4.78 9.04 7.38
C HIS A 141 3.71 9.21 6.31
N PHE A 142 2.70 10.00 6.61
CA PHE A 142 1.63 10.33 5.68
C PHE A 142 1.74 11.80 5.29
N GLN A 143 1.45 12.11 4.04
CA GLN A 143 1.46 13.46 3.50
C GLN A 143 0.16 13.73 2.75
N ASP A 144 -0.21 15.01 2.70
CA ASP A 144 -1.37 15.49 1.95
C ASP A 144 -2.66 14.73 2.27
N VAL A 145 -2.83 14.37 3.55
CA VAL A 145 -4.03 13.66 4.00
C VAL A 145 -5.21 14.61 3.97
N VAL A 146 -6.23 14.25 3.22
CA VAL A 146 -7.50 14.98 3.12
C VAL A 146 -8.64 14.04 3.48
N VAL A 147 -9.48 14.46 4.41
CA VAL A 147 -10.74 13.80 4.78
C VAL A 147 -11.88 14.70 4.33
N SER A 148 -12.59 14.28 3.30
CA SER A 148 -13.77 15.01 2.78
C SER A 148 -15.00 14.69 3.63
N MET A 149 -15.53 15.71 4.29
CA MET A 149 -16.70 15.61 5.16
C MET A 149 -17.92 16.29 4.50
N PHE A 150 -19.08 16.16 5.11
CA PHE A 150 -20.29 16.82 4.60
C PHE A 150 -20.26 18.36 4.74
N PHE A 151 -19.50 18.88 5.71
CA PHE A 151 -19.35 20.30 5.98
C PHE A 151 -18.15 20.95 5.28
N GLY A 152 -17.21 20.18 4.74
CA GLY A 152 -15.99 20.67 4.11
C GLY A 152 -14.90 19.63 4.14
N ASP A 153 -13.66 20.05 3.88
CA ASP A 153 -12.50 19.19 3.89
C ASP A 153 -11.64 19.44 5.13
N VAL A 154 -11.17 18.37 5.74
CA VAL A 154 -10.21 18.39 6.84
C VAL A 154 -8.90 17.84 6.32
N SER A 155 -7.84 18.62 6.38
CA SER A 155 -6.55 18.22 5.84
C SER A 155 -5.40 18.42 6.81
N THR A 156 -4.35 17.64 6.64
CA THR A 156 -3.06 17.84 7.28
C THR A 156 -1.95 17.47 6.31
N ASN A 157 -0.90 18.28 6.30
CA ASN A 157 0.28 18.03 5.47
C ASN A 157 1.31 17.09 6.14
N ALA A 158 1.14 16.80 7.42
CA ALA A 158 2.05 15.96 8.18
C ALA A 158 1.27 15.11 9.20
N LEU A 159 1.30 13.81 8.99
CA LEU A 159 0.81 12.81 9.93
C LEU A 159 1.86 11.70 9.98
N SER A 160 2.29 11.31 11.15
CA SER A 160 3.23 10.19 11.28
C SER A 160 2.89 9.30 12.46
N ILE A 161 3.25 8.03 12.32
CA ILE A 161 3.21 7.04 13.40
C ILE A 161 4.65 6.64 13.67
N VAL A 162 5.19 7.12 14.79
CA VAL A 162 6.58 6.88 15.23
C VAL A 162 6.52 6.14 16.55
N ASP A 163 7.14 4.97 16.63
CA ASP A 163 7.11 4.09 17.80
C ASP A 163 5.69 3.83 18.32
N GLY A 164 4.72 3.68 17.41
CA GLY A 164 3.32 3.46 17.74
C GLY A 164 2.56 4.67 18.25
N LYS A 165 3.17 5.87 18.25
CA LYS A 165 2.53 7.12 18.64
C LYS A 165 2.18 7.96 17.42
N VAL A 166 0.97 8.50 17.40
CA VAL A 166 0.50 9.40 16.35
C VAL A 166 1.00 10.82 16.62
N HIS A 167 1.67 11.40 15.64
CA HIS A 167 2.06 12.79 15.57
C HIS A 167 1.37 13.43 14.38
N MET A 168 0.70 14.54 14.59
CA MET A 168 -0.05 15.25 13.56
C MET A 168 0.35 16.72 13.54
N GLY A 169 0.62 17.23 12.36
CA GLY A 169 0.89 18.66 12.14
C GLY A 169 -0.35 19.53 12.31
N THR A 170 -0.34 20.69 11.71
CA THR A 170 -1.51 21.57 11.70
C THR A 170 -2.66 20.93 10.94
N ILE A 171 -3.82 20.97 11.53
CA ILE A 171 -5.08 20.57 10.90
C ILE A 171 -5.72 21.81 10.30
N HIS A 172 -6.04 21.74 9.02
CA HIS A 172 -6.77 22.77 8.28
C HIS A 172 -8.19 22.26 8.04
N VAL A 173 -9.17 23.14 8.23
CA VAL A 173 -10.56 22.85 7.92
C VAL A 173 -11.05 23.91 6.95
N ASP A 174 -11.42 23.48 5.75
CA ASP A 174 -11.97 24.31 4.69
C ASP A 174 -13.46 24.01 4.60
N TYR A 175 -14.29 24.94 5.09
CA TYR A 175 -15.75 24.81 5.08
C TYR A 175 -16.33 25.15 3.72
N LYS A 176 -17.47 24.54 3.40
CA LYS A 176 -18.20 24.80 2.15
C LYS A 176 -18.71 26.24 1.97
N ASP A 177 -18.84 26.99 3.04
CA ASP A 177 -19.22 28.41 3.01
C ASP A 177 -18.03 29.34 2.70
N GLY A 178 -16.84 28.78 2.47
CA GLY A 178 -15.61 29.51 2.18
C GLY A 178 -14.85 29.98 3.42
N SER A 179 -15.31 29.65 4.63
CA SER A 179 -14.55 29.92 5.84
C SER A 179 -13.49 28.85 6.10
N HIS A 180 -12.46 29.23 6.86
CA HIS A 180 -11.32 28.34 7.17
C HIS A 180 -11.02 28.36 8.67
N SER A 181 -10.50 27.26 9.19
CA SER A 181 -9.95 27.21 10.54
C SER A 181 -8.67 26.37 10.59
N HIS A 182 -7.80 26.67 11.56
CA HIS A 182 -6.55 25.97 11.77
C HIS A 182 -6.45 25.54 13.24
N HIS A 183 -6.06 24.29 13.45
CA HIS A 183 -5.91 23.71 14.78
C HIS A 183 -4.57 22.99 14.88
N LYS A 184 -3.91 23.07 16.02
CA LYS A 184 -2.73 22.23 16.28
C LYS A 184 -3.17 20.78 16.42
N GLY A 185 -2.51 19.90 15.68
CA GLY A 185 -2.73 18.46 15.81
C GLY A 185 -2.09 17.89 17.09
N PRO A 186 -2.51 16.69 17.53
CA PRO A 186 -1.91 16.00 18.66
C PRO A 186 -0.44 15.66 18.38
N GLY A 187 0.45 15.93 19.36
CA GLY A 187 1.88 15.67 19.24
C GLY A 187 2.67 16.71 18.43
N SER A 188 2.05 17.80 17.98
CA SER A 188 2.76 18.93 17.37
C SER A 188 3.40 19.79 18.48
N ASN A 189 4.72 19.98 18.41
CA ASN A 189 5.48 20.92 19.27
C ASN A 189 5.38 22.34 18.71
#